data_e13c95ef85d3165204d3bded72cd9c0b
#
_entry.id   e13c95ef85d3165204d3bded72cd9c0b
#
_cell.length_a   1.000
_cell.length_b   1.000
_cell.length_c   1.000
_cell.angle_alpha   90.00
_cell.angle_beta   90.00
_cell.angle_gamma   90.00
#
_symmetry.space_group_name_H-M   'P 1'
#
loop_
_entity.id
_entity.type
_entity.pdbx_description
1 polymer ?
#
loop_
_entity_poly.entity_id
_entity_poly.type
_entity_poly.pdbx_seq_one_letter_code
_entity_poly.pdbx_strand_id
1 'polypeptide(L)'
;ECKGRIVYSYGPVAEYAYIFFTICVIIALLCFIMSIKNVSWKRRVPILAFICTECLAAYLQKIMPEFLIIGFFSAFCVFIMYLTLENPDMDMIAKLDDAKKKADDLLLNILPKSIAEKLKDDVNHESLTDYYEDATIGFLDIVDFTSMSAKVGPEVLVKLLNSFFIEIDSIVEKYNIEKIKTIGDAYMVASGVPEKNQNHTSEMILFFKDVLNHLKDFNNRNGCDLQIRIGVHCGPVVAGIIGKKKFIYDLWGATVNYASRMESYGIPNKIQISEAVFKKMAKDTSYKFGRRSNVEIKGFGSCSTYVIM
;
A
#
# COMPACT_ATOMS: atom_id res chain seq x y z
N GLU A 1 -8.63 80.23 12.06
CA GLU A 1 -9.86 79.67 11.45
C GLU A 1 -9.45 78.52 10.50
N CYS A 2 -9.53 77.32 10.94
CA CYS A 2 -9.32 76.15 10.10
C CYS A 2 -10.61 75.82 9.34
N LYS A 3 -10.73 76.32 8.16
CA LYS A 3 -11.74 75.91 7.20
C LYS A 3 -11.35 74.53 6.68
N GLY A 4 -11.90 73.44 7.24
CA GLY A 4 -12.18 72.18 6.55
C GLY A 4 -11.02 71.45 5.85
N ARG A 5 -9.75 71.68 6.18
CA ARG A 5 -8.61 70.92 5.70
C ARG A 5 -8.06 70.10 6.82
N ILE A 6 -8.00 68.81 6.57
CA ILE A 6 -7.27 67.88 7.43
C ILE A 6 -5.81 68.31 7.44
N VAL A 7 -5.31 68.77 8.62
CA VAL A 7 -3.94 69.26 8.78
C VAL A 7 -3.06 67.99 9.08
N TYR A 8 -2.25 67.63 8.13
CA TYR A 8 -1.21 66.65 8.36
C TYR A 8 -0.13 67.27 9.24
N SER A 9 0.42 66.50 10.17
CA SER A 9 1.55 66.92 10.96
C SER A 9 2.80 66.98 10.06
N TYR A 10 3.05 68.21 9.52
CA TYR A 10 4.36 68.56 9.01
C TYR A 10 5.19 69.08 10.17
N GLY A 11 6.34 68.45 10.41
CA GLY A 11 7.25 68.85 11.43
C GLY A 11 8.36 67.85 11.69
N PRO A 12 9.35 68.22 12.50
CA PRO A 12 10.51 67.36 12.76
C PRO A 12 10.15 65.95 13.26
N VAL A 13 9.01 65.81 13.94
CA VAL A 13 8.52 64.50 14.42
C VAL A 13 8.18 63.53 13.26
N ALA A 14 7.56 64.02 12.19
CA ALA A 14 7.25 63.21 11.02
C ALA A 14 8.53 62.80 10.27
N GLU A 15 9.49 63.73 10.14
CA GLU A 15 10.81 63.43 9.53
C GLU A 15 11.59 62.38 10.35
N TYR A 16 11.61 62.50 11.68
CA TYR A 16 12.24 61.49 12.56
C TYR A 16 11.53 60.11 12.44
N ALA A 17 10.22 60.06 12.30
CA ALA A 17 9.50 58.80 12.10
C ALA A 17 9.88 58.13 10.79
N TYR A 18 10.02 58.87 9.67
CA TYR A 18 10.49 58.34 8.40
C TYR A 18 11.95 57.85 8.46
N ILE A 19 12.85 58.61 9.14
CA ILE A 19 14.23 58.17 9.33
C ILE A 19 14.29 56.87 10.13
N PHE A 20 13.55 56.81 11.23
CA PHE A 20 13.47 55.58 12.06
C PHE A 20 12.95 54.38 11.27
N PHE A 21 11.86 54.54 10.50
CA PHE A 21 11.32 53.50 9.66
C PHE A 21 12.33 53.03 8.61
N THR A 22 13.03 53.96 7.96
CA THR A 22 14.07 53.61 6.98
C THR A 22 15.21 52.81 7.61
N ILE A 23 15.64 53.16 8.82
CA ILE A 23 16.65 52.41 9.56
C ILE A 23 16.15 50.99 9.86
N CYS A 24 14.90 50.83 10.31
CA CYS A 24 14.32 49.51 10.58
C CYS A 24 14.26 48.59 9.31
N VAL A 25 13.90 49.19 8.16
CA VAL A 25 13.87 48.47 6.87
C VAL A 25 15.29 48.02 6.46
N ILE A 26 16.29 48.92 6.63
CA ILE A 26 17.71 48.57 6.35
C ILE A 26 18.18 47.43 7.25
N ILE A 27 17.88 47.48 8.55
CA ILE A 27 18.22 46.42 9.50
C ILE A 27 17.55 45.09 9.09
N ALA A 28 16.27 45.12 8.75
CA ALA A 28 15.53 43.93 8.30
C ALA A 28 16.15 43.31 7.03
N LEU A 29 16.54 44.17 6.07
CA LEU A 29 17.24 43.73 4.86
C LEU A 29 18.60 43.12 5.15
N LEU A 30 19.41 43.71 6.03
CA LEU A 30 20.68 43.14 6.43
C LEU A 30 20.52 41.78 7.13
N CYS A 31 19.59 41.68 8.07
CA CYS A 31 19.27 40.43 8.73
C CYS A 31 18.81 39.34 7.74
N PHE A 32 17.98 39.72 6.76
CA PHE A 32 17.54 38.81 5.71
C PHE A 32 18.71 38.34 4.84
N ILE A 33 19.59 39.25 4.39
CA ILE A 33 20.78 38.91 3.59
C ILE A 33 21.71 37.95 4.36
N MET A 34 21.96 38.22 5.66
CA MET A 34 22.78 37.35 6.49
C MET A 34 22.17 35.96 6.68
N SER A 35 20.87 35.86 6.76
CA SER A 35 20.12 34.60 6.97
C SER A 35 19.76 33.85 5.69
N ILE A 36 20.03 34.42 4.52
CA ILE A 36 19.51 33.93 3.22
C ILE A 36 19.93 32.48 2.92
N LYS A 37 21.11 32.07 3.38
CA LYS A 37 21.62 30.70 3.20
C LYS A 37 20.85 29.66 4.03
N ASN A 38 20.30 30.09 5.16
CA ASN A 38 19.64 29.19 6.14
C ASN A 38 18.10 29.15 5.96
N VAL A 39 17.55 30.04 5.10
CA VAL A 39 16.11 30.14 4.87
C VAL A 39 15.74 29.41 3.59
N SER A 40 14.75 28.50 3.66
CA SER A 40 14.23 27.78 2.48
C SER A 40 13.63 28.74 1.45
N TRP A 41 13.69 28.37 0.17
CA TRP A 41 13.17 29.21 -0.93
C TRP A 41 11.69 29.59 -0.72
N LYS A 42 10.87 28.70 -0.19
CA LYS A 42 9.45 28.96 0.11
C LYS A 42 9.25 30.09 1.12
N ARG A 43 10.17 30.30 2.05
CA ARG A 43 10.12 31.37 3.05
C ARG A 43 10.75 32.68 2.58
N ARG A 44 11.63 32.64 1.57
CA ARG A 44 12.30 33.86 1.03
C ARG A 44 11.33 34.74 0.28
N VAL A 45 10.42 34.15 -0.52
CA VAL A 45 9.46 34.90 -1.36
C VAL A 45 8.53 35.78 -0.54
N PRO A 46 7.84 35.27 0.52
CA PRO A 46 6.98 36.13 1.36
C PRO A 46 7.75 37.28 2.06
N ILE A 47 8.97 36.99 2.54
CA ILE A 47 9.79 38.03 3.21
C ILE A 47 10.19 39.14 2.23
N LEU A 48 10.62 38.78 1.02
CA LEU A 48 10.95 39.78 -0.02
C LEU A 48 9.71 40.58 -0.45
N ALA A 49 8.59 39.88 -0.63
CA ALA A 49 7.32 40.55 -0.96
C ALA A 49 6.92 41.56 0.13
N PHE A 50 7.07 41.19 1.41
CA PHE A 50 6.82 42.09 2.54
C PHE A 50 7.70 43.35 2.47
N ILE A 51 9.01 43.17 2.31
CA ILE A 51 9.96 44.31 2.24
C ILE A 51 9.62 45.24 1.06
N CYS A 52 9.33 44.66 -0.11
CA CYS A 52 8.96 45.44 -1.32
C CYS A 52 7.65 46.21 -1.13
N THR A 53 6.63 45.57 -0.52
CA THR A 53 5.34 46.25 -0.26
C THR A 53 5.45 47.35 0.76
N GLU A 54 6.24 47.20 1.82
CA GLU A 54 6.49 48.26 2.80
C GLU A 54 7.25 49.46 2.20
N CYS A 55 8.26 49.20 1.37
CA CYS A 55 8.97 50.25 0.65
C CYS A 55 8.04 51.03 -0.29
N LEU A 56 7.16 50.31 -1.01
CA LEU A 56 6.17 50.93 -1.91
C LEU A 56 5.16 51.74 -1.11
N ALA A 57 4.65 51.22 0.00
CA ALA A 57 3.70 51.94 0.87
C ALA A 57 4.32 53.20 1.45
N ALA A 58 5.57 53.14 1.90
CA ALA A 58 6.29 54.32 2.37
C ALA A 58 6.48 55.40 1.28
N TYR A 59 6.79 54.97 0.04
CA TYR A 59 6.92 55.86 -1.11
C TYR A 59 5.57 56.54 -1.47
N LEU A 60 4.49 55.77 -1.53
CA LEU A 60 3.14 56.27 -1.80
C LEU A 60 2.65 57.22 -0.71
N GLN A 61 2.93 56.94 0.57
CA GLN A 61 2.58 57.80 1.70
C GLN A 61 3.29 59.15 1.60
N LYS A 62 4.51 59.20 1.08
CA LYS A 62 5.24 60.45 0.85
C LYS A 62 4.62 61.32 -0.23
N ILE A 63 4.07 60.66 -1.30
CA ILE A 63 3.45 61.37 -2.43
C ILE A 63 2.01 61.80 -2.08
N MET A 64 1.28 60.95 -1.36
CA MET A 64 -0.11 61.14 -0.98
C MET A 64 -0.28 61.11 0.56
N PRO A 65 0.15 62.15 1.26
CA PRO A 65 0.11 62.18 2.72
C PRO A 65 -1.30 62.16 3.31
N GLU A 66 -2.31 62.36 2.45
CA GLU A 66 -3.72 62.36 2.83
C GLU A 66 -4.29 60.99 3.16
N PHE A 67 -3.65 59.93 2.71
CA PHE A 67 -4.12 58.57 2.92
C PHE A 67 -3.25 57.87 3.96
N LEU A 68 -3.84 57.30 4.99
CA LEU A 68 -3.17 56.44 5.99
C LEU A 68 -2.92 55.06 5.41
N ILE A 69 -2.05 54.99 4.40
CA ILE A 69 -1.82 53.78 3.59
C ILE A 69 -0.92 52.79 4.34
N ILE A 70 0.13 53.28 5.03
CA ILE A 70 1.15 52.43 5.67
C ILE A 70 0.53 51.46 6.67
N GLY A 71 -0.33 51.94 7.58
CA GLY A 71 -0.91 51.07 8.62
C GLY A 71 -1.75 49.93 8.05
N PHE A 72 -2.50 50.19 6.98
CA PHE A 72 -3.29 49.13 6.32
C PHE A 72 -2.40 48.11 5.62
N PHE A 73 -1.40 48.57 4.86
CA PHE A 73 -0.49 47.67 4.16
C PHE A 73 0.36 46.84 5.13
N SER A 74 0.88 47.42 6.20
CA SER A 74 1.63 46.71 7.23
C SER A 74 0.77 45.63 7.90
N ALA A 75 -0.46 45.95 8.30
CA ALA A 75 -1.37 44.95 8.88
C ALA A 75 -1.70 43.81 7.90
N PHE A 76 -1.97 44.16 6.64
CA PHE A 76 -2.25 43.18 5.59
C PHE A 76 -1.04 42.27 5.28
N CYS A 77 0.16 42.87 5.21
CA CYS A 77 1.38 42.11 4.99
C CYS A 77 1.71 41.20 6.17
N VAL A 78 1.55 41.65 7.42
CA VAL A 78 1.72 40.79 8.61
C VAL A 78 0.74 39.63 8.60
N PHE A 79 -0.52 39.89 8.20
CA PHE A 79 -1.55 38.85 8.07
C PHE A 79 -1.16 37.82 7.00
N ILE A 80 -0.71 38.26 5.82
CA ILE A 80 -0.22 37.38 4.76
C ILE A 80 1.01 36.58 5.23
N MET A 81 1.97 37.22 5.91
CA MET A 81 3.12 36.55 6.49
C MET A 81 2.72 35.50 7.52
N TYR A 82 1.77 35.80 8.39
CA TYR A 82 1.22 34.83 9.34
C TYR A 82 0.64 33.63 8.63
N LEU A 83 -0.17 33.82 7.59
CA LEU A 83 -0.75 32.73 6.82
C LEU A 83 0.27 31.90 6.03
N THR A 84 1.39 32.49 5.61
CA THR A 84 2.37 31.83 4.73
C THR A 84 3.60 31.31 5.45
N LEU A 85 4.03 31.93 6.54
CA LEU A 85 5.25 31.56 7.28
C LEU A 85 4.98 30.76 8.55
N GLU A 86 3.86 31.03 9.21
CA GLU A 86 3.50 30.44 10.49
C GLU A 86 2.35 29.43 10.38
N ASN A 87 2.34 28.61 9.34
CA ASN A 87 1.47 27.44 9.38
C ASN A 87 2.31 26.17 9.61
N PRO A 88 2.95 26.03 10.81
CA PRO A 88 3.60 24.77 11.19
C PRO A 88 2.61 23.60 11.18
N ASP A 89 1.31 23.92 11.36
CA ASP A 89 0.22 22.95 11.28
C ASP A 89 0.11 22.32 9.88
N MET A 90 0.33 23.05 8.80
CA MET A 90 0.27 22.51 7.44
C MET A 90 1.42 21.54 7.15
N ASP A 91 2.64 21.85 7.60
CA ASP A 91 3.77 20.91 7.50
C ASP A 91 3.57 19.69 8.41
N MET A 92 2.96 19.89 9.57
CA MET A 92 2.63 18.81 10.51
C MET A 92 1.49 17.94 9.98
N ILE A 93 0.44 18.52 9.42
CA ILE A 93 -0.66 17.82 8.76
C ILE A 93 -0.13 17.00 7.58
N ALA A 94 0.72 17.60 6.72
CA ALA A 94 1.32 16.89 5.60
C ALA A 94 2.18 15.70 6.03
N LYS A 95 2.98 15.84 7.09
CA LYS A 95 3.77 14.74 7.68
C LYS A 95 2.90 13.66 8.32
N LEU A 96 1.81 14.06 8.97
CA LEU A 96 0.86 13.13 9.57
C LEU A 96 0.13 12.33 8.49
N ASP A 97 -0.28 12.98 7.40
CA ASP A 97 -0.94 12.32 6.26
C ASP A 97 0.02 11.34 5.56
N ASP A 98 1.28 11.72 5.35
CA ASP A 98 2.31 10.84 4.80
C ASP A 98 2.60 9.65 5.72
N ALA A 99 2.70 9.88 7.03
CA ALA A 99 2.89 8.81 8.01
C ALA A 99 1.68 7.86 8.06
N LYS A 100 0.46 8.41 8.00
CA LYS A 100 -0.77 7.62 7.94
C LYS A 100 -0.83 6.78 6.66
N LYS A 101 -0.54 7.36 5.50
CA LYS A 101 -0.45 6.63 4.24
C LYS A 101 0.53 5.46 4.31
N LYS A 102 1.75 5.72 4.81
CA LYS A 102 2.76 4.66 4.97
C LYS A 102 2.29 3.55 5.91
N ALA A 103 1.61 3.90 7.00
CA ALA A 103 1.05 2.91 7.92
C ALA A 103 -0.07 2.09 7.26
N ASP A 104 -0.93 2.73 6.48
CA ASP A 104 -2.00 2.07 5.72
C ASP A 104 -1.43 1.14 4.65
N ASP A 105 -0.44 1.58 3.87
CA ASP A 105 0.24 0.75 2.87
C ASP A 105 0.91 -0.48 3.51
N LEU A 106 1.58 -0.32 4.65
CA LEU A 106 2.18 -1.44 5.38
C LEU A 106 1.11 -2.43 5.90
N LEU A 107 -0.03 -1.93 6.36
CA LEU A 107 -1.13 -2.78 6.82
C LEU A 107 -1.73 -3.58 5.65
N LEU A 108 -1.93 -2.95 4.49
CA LEU A 108 -2.46 -3.58 3.29
C LEU A 108 -1.49 -4.60 2.66
N ASN A 109 -0.19 -4.51 2.94
CA ASN A 109 0.79 -5.53 2.55
C ASN A 109 0.73 -6.78 3.43
N ILE A 110 0.02 -6.74 4.56
CA ILE A 110 -0.08 -7.86 5.51
C ILE A 110 -1.48 -8.46 5.51
N LEU A 111 -2.52 -7.62 5.34
CA LEU A 111 -3.92 -8.01 5.45
C LEU A 111 -4.70 -7.64 4.20
N PRO A 112 -5.69 -8.46 3.80
CA PRO A 112 -6.64 -8.08 2.76
C PRO A 112 -7.35 -6.76 3.12
N LYS A 113 -7.68 -5.95 2.10
CA LYS A 113 -8.23 -4.60 2.29
C LYS A 113 -9.48 -4.58 3.18
N SER A 114 -10.45 -5.44 2.91
CA SER A 114 -11.69 -5.51 3.70
C SER A 114 -11.47 -5.90 5.17
N ILE A 115 -10.45 -6.71 5.42
CA ILE A 115 -10.07 -7.12 6.78
C ILE A 115 -9.32 -5.98 7.49
N ALA A 116 -8.43 -5.28 6.79
CA ALA A 116 -7.73 -4.12 7.32
C ALA A 116 -8.70 -2.98 7.70
N GLU A 117 -9.76 -2.76 6.90
CA GLU A 117 -10.82 -1.79 7.19
C GLU A 117 -11.61 -2.21 8.43
N LYS A 118 -12.07 -3.46 8.51
CA LYS A 118 -12.75 -3.98 9.71
C LYS A 118 -11.89 -3.85 10.97
N LEU A 119 -10.58 -4.10 10.86
CA LEU A 119 -9.66 -4.01 12.00
C LEU A 119 -9.47 -2.57 12.49
N LYS A 120 -9.54 -1.57 11.58
CA LYS A 120 -9.47 -0.14 11.95
C LYS A 120 -10.71 0.32 12.72
N ASP A 121 -11.87 -0.24 12.39
CA ASP A 121 -13.16 0.13 13.00
C ASP A 121 -13.40 -0.61 14.32
N ASP A 122 -12.80 -1.79 14.52
CA ASP A 122 -12.94 -2.57 15.75
C ASP A 122 -11.91 -2.18 16.80
N VAL A 123 -12.33 -1.33 17.76
CA VAL A 123 -11.50 -0.84 18.87
C VAL A 123 -11.07 -1.95 19.85
N ASN A 124 -11.83 -3.04 19.93
CA ASN A 124 -11.61 -4.11 20.90
C ASN A 124 -10.73 -5.25 20.38
N HIS A 125 -10.45 -5.30 19.08
CA HIS A 125 -9.65 -6.34 18.44
C HIS A 125 -10.07 -7.77 18.84
N GLU A 126 -11.38 -8.01 18.99
CA GLU A 126 -11.91 -9.35 19.13
C GLU A 126 -11.75 -10.12 17.82
N SER A 127 -11.67 -11.45 17.88
CA SER A 127 -11.38 -12.28 16.71
C SER A 127 -12.29 -11.97 15.52
N LEU A 128 -11.73 -11.40 14.46
CA LEU A 128 -12.43 -11.14 13.20
C LEU A 128 -12.43 -12.42 12.38
N THR A 129 -13.50 -13.22 12.48
CA THR A 129 -13.64 -14.47 11.72
C THR A 129 -14.98 -14.50 11.01
N ASP A 130 -14.95 -14.82 9.72
CA ASP A 130 -16.12 -14.96 8.87
C ASP A 130 -16.22 -16.40 8.34
N TYR A 131 -17.44 -16.94 8.24
CA TYR A 131 -17.72 -18.24 7.63
C TYR A 131 -18.09 -18.07 6.15
N TYR A 132 -17.47 -18.86 5.30
CA TYR A 132 -17.73 -18.92 3.87
C TYR A 132 -18.21 -20.34 3.51
N GLU A 133 -19.40 -20.43 2.94
CA GLU A 133 -19.99 -21.75 2.57
C GLU A 133 -19.22 -22.41 1.44
N ASP A 134 -18.59 -21.63 0.59
CA ASP A 134 -17.90 -22.13 -0.60
C ASP A 134 -16.76 -21.17 -1.01
N ALA A 135 -15.56 -21.68 -0.91
CA ALA A 135 -14.33 -21.02 -1.37
C ALA A 135 -13.42 -22.05 -2.04
N THR A 136 -12.54 -21.62 -2.91
CA THR A 136 -11.52 -22.49 -3.52
C THR A 136 -10.17 -22.19 -2.93
N ILE A 137 -9.52 -23.24 -2.41
CA ILE A 137 -8.20 -23.20 -1.82
C ILE A 137 -7.21 -23.90 -2.75
N GLY A 138 -6.09 -23.24 -3.00
CA GLY A 138 -4.98 -23.77 -3.78
C GLY A 138 -3.69 -23.80 -3.00
N PHE A 139 -2.96 -24.90 -3.13
CA PHE A 139 -1.59 -25.04 -2.66
C PHE A 139 -0.66 -25.32 -3.83
N LEU A 140 0.49 -24.69 -3.80
CA LEU A 140 1.62 -24.93 -4.68
C LEU A 140 2.83 -25.23 -3.80
N ASP A 141 3.62 -26.26 -4.13
CA ASP A 141 4.83 -26.65 -3.41
C ASP A 141 5.93 -27.03 -4.40
N ILE A 142 7.19 -26.79 -4.03
CA ILE A 142 8.34 -27.12 -4.88
C ILE A 142 8.77 -28.57 -4.64
N VAL A 143 8.88 -29.31 -5.73
CA VAL A 143 9.29 -30.72 -5.67
C VAL A 143 10.75 -30.83 -5.22
N ASP A 144 11.01 -31.72 -4.26
CA ASP A 144 12.36 -32.04 -3.75
C ASP A 144 13.17 -30.84 -3.26
N PHE A 145 12.48 -29.78 -2.76
CA PHE A 145 13.10 -28.55 -2.24
C PHE A 145 14.21 -28.85 -1.21
N THR A 146 13.95 -29.75 -0.27
CA THR A 146 14.93 -30.13 0.77
C THR A 146 16.20 -30.72 0.17
N SER A 147 16.09 -31.60 -0.83
CA SER A 147 17.23 -32.19 -1.53
C SER A 147 18.00 -31.14 -2.34
N MET A 148 17.29 -30.19 -2.93
CA MET A 148 17.87 -29.09 -3.69
C MET A 148 18.63 -28.12 -2.77
N SER A 149 18.10 -27.86 -1.58
CA SER A 149 18.76 -27.05 -0.54
C SER A 149 20.13 -27.58 -0.15
N ALA A 150 20.25 -28.91 -0.04
CA ALA A 150 21.52 -29.55 0.29
C ALA A 150 22.58 -29.43 -0.83
N LYS A 151 22.15 -29.24 -2.09
CA LYS A 151 23.07 -29.21 -3.25
C LYS A 151 23.57 -27.78 -3.58
N VAL A 152 22.69 -26.79 -3.55
CA VAL A 152 23.01 -25.41 -4.01
C VAL A 152 23.30 -24.45 -2.87
N GLY A 153 23.08 -24.85 -1.64
CA GLY A 153 23.21 -24.00 -0.45
C GLY A 153 21.96 -23.17 -0.14
N PRO A 154 21.69 -22.91 1.15
CA PRO A 154 20.43 -22.31 1.58
C PRO A 154 20.23 -20.87 1.10
N GLU A 155 21.30 -20.07 1.04
CA GLU A 155 21.18 -18.67 0.60
C GLU A 155 20.76 -18.54 -0.87
N VAL A 156 21.36 -19.35 -1.75
CA VAL A 156 21.05 -19.34 -3.19
C VAL A 156 19.62 -19.82 -3.41
N LEU A 157 19.24 -20.89 -2.69
CA LEU A 157 17.90 -21.45 -2.80
C LEU A 157 16.83 -20.47 -2.30
N VAL A 158 17.04 -19.79 -1.18
CA VAL A 158 16.09 -18.79 -0.67
C VAL A 158 15.96 -17.60 -1.62
N LYS A 159 17.04 -17.16 -2.26
CA LYS A 159 16.98 -16.12 -3.29
C LYS A 159 16.17 -16.58 -4.51
N LEU A 160 16.36 -17.81 -4.97
CA LEU A 160 15.63 -18.37 -6.10
C LEU A 160 14.14 -18.51 -5.77
N LEU A 161 13.81 -19.04 -4.57
CA LEU A 161 12.45 -19.14 -4.07
C LEU A 161 11.75 -17.77 -4.00
N ASN A 162 12.44 -16.78 -3.41
CA ASN A 162 11.90 -15.43 -3.32
C ASN A 162 11.64 -14.82 -4.69
N SER A 163 12.55 -14.98 -5.65
CA SER A 163 12.38 -14.51 -7.02
C SER A 163 11.17 -15.18 -7.70
N PHE A 164 10.99 -16.47 -7.49
CA PHE A 164 9.85 -17.20 -8.04
C PHE A 164 8.53 -16.76 -7.41
N PHE A 165 8.49 -16.58 -6.09
CA PHE A 165 7.28 -16.13 -5.40
C PHE A 165 6.89 -14.69 -5.75
N ILE A 166 7.84 -13.79 -5.96
CA ILE A 166 7.57 -12.42 -6.46
C ILE A 166 6.88 -12.48 -7.84
N GLU A 167 7.30 -13.39 -8.72
CA GLU A 167 6.64 -13.55 -10.03
C GLU A 167 5.22 -14.13 -9.87
N ILE A 168 5.01 -15.08 -8.95
CA ILE A 168 3.68 -15.61 -8.64
C ILE A 168 2.79 -14.49 -8.06
N ASP A 169 3.30 -13.65 -7.16
CA ASP A 169 2.58 -12.50 -6.60
C ASP A 169 2.06 -11.59 -7.72
N SER A 170 2.87 -11.31 -8.75
CA SER A 170 2.45 -10.53 -9.92
C SER A 170 1.39 -11.22 -10.78
N ILE A 171 1.30 -12.56 -10.74
CA ILE A 171 0.23 -13.31 -11.42
C ILE A 171 -1.06 -13.26 -10.60
N VAL A 172 -0.97 -13.38 -9.26
CA VAL A 172 -2.12 -13.28 -8.34
C VAL A 172 -2.90 -11.99 -8.58
N GLU A 173 -2.21 -10.86 -8.77
CA GLU A 173 -2.83 -9.54 -9.01
C GLU A 173 -3.75 -9.49 -10.24
N LYS A 174 -3.62 -10.43 -11.18
CA LYS A 174 -4.46 -10.50 -12.39
C LYS A 174 -5.80 -11.20 -12.16
N TYR A 175 -5.97 -11.86 -11.03
CA TYR A 175 -7.13 -12.69 -10.70
C TYR A 175 -7.75 -12.25 -9.37
N ASN A 176 -9.04 -12.56 -9.14
CA ASN A 176 -9.67 -12.38 -7.83
C ASN A 176 -9.25 -13.50 -6.86
N ILE A 177 -7.97 -13.54 -6.57
CA ILE A 177 -7.33 -14.53 -5.71
C ILE A 177 -6.57 -13.81 -4.63
N GLU A 178 -6.73 -14.27 -3.40
CA GLU A 178 -5.99 -13.77 -2.25
C GLU A 178 -4.81 -14.69 -1.94
N LYS A 179 -3.60 -14.13 -1.84
CA LYS A 179 -2.45 -14.79 -1.27
C LYS A 179 -2.63 -14.86 0.24
N ILE A 180 -2.71 -16.05 0.79
CA ILE A 180 -2.91 -16.24 2.23
C ILE A 180 -1.57 -16.20 2.97
N LYS A 181 -0.65 -17.08 2.59
CA LYS A 181 0.69 -17.18 3.20
C LYS A 181 1.61 -18.11 2.42
N THR A 182 2.88 -18.02 2.75
CA THR A 182 3.87 -19.06 2.40
C THR A 182 4.17 -19.92 3.63
N ILE A 183 4.38 -21.22 3.43
CA ILE A 183 4.71 -22.20 4.48
C ILE A 183 5.95 -22.94 4.03
N GLY A 184 7.14 -22.41 4.37
CA GLY A 184 8.37 -22.93 3.79
C GLY A 184 8.45 -22.66 2.29
N ASP A 185 8.48 -23.73 1.49
CA ASP A 185 8.46 -23.71 0.03
C ASP A 185 7.05 -23.86 -0.57
N ALA A 186 6.03 -23.96 0.29
CA ALA A 186 4.64 -23.99 -0.15
C ALA A 186 4.02 -22.59 -0.22
N TYR A 187 3.18 -22.37 -1.22
CA TYR A 187 2.47 -21.11 -1.48
C TYR A 187 0.96 -21.39 -1.44
N MET A 188 0.25 -20.75 -0.50
CA MET A 188 -1.18 -20.91 -0.28
C MET A 188 -1.97 -19.72 -0.80
N VAL A 189 -2.98 -20.00 -1.62
CA VAL A 189 -3.91 -19.02 -2.19
C VAL A 189 -5.36 -19.45 -1.96
N ALA A 190 -6.24 -18.46 -1.99
CA ALA A 190 -7.68 -18.69 -1.90
C ALA A 190 -8.47 -17.78 -2.85
N SER A 191 -9.62 -18.22 -3.31
CA SER A 191 -10.56 -17.41 -4.08
C SER A 191 -11.98 -17.62 -3.54
N GLY A 192 -12.79 -16.54 -3.54
CA GLY A 192 -14.08 -16.49 -2.87
C GLY A 192 -13.98 -16.05 -1.40
N VAL A 193 -12.79 -15.65 -0.94
CA VAL A 193 -12.48 -15.07 0.36
C VAL A 193 -11.37 -14.02 0.20
N PRO A 194 -11.40 -12.91 0.95
CA PRO A 194 -12.48 -12.43 1.80
C PRO A 194 -13.67 -11.92 0.98
N GLU A 195 -13.46 -11.63 -0.30
CA GLU A 195 -14.51 -11.18 -1.20
C GLU A 195 -15.18 -12.39 -1.88
N LYS A 196 -16.54 -12.41 -1.84
CA LYS A 196 -17.30 -13.46 -2.50
C LYS A 196 -17.15 -13.38 -4.02
N ASN A 197 -16.82 -14.50 -4.64
CA ASN A 197 -16.65 -14.63 -6.08
C ASN A 197 -17.34 -15.90 -6.57
N GLN A 198 -18.28 -15.77 -7.50
CA GLN A 198 -19.00 -16.94 -8.06
C GLN A 198 -18.09 -17.80 -8.97
N ASN A 199 -17.05 -17.20 -9.54
CA ASN A 199 -16.12 -17.85 -10.47
C ASN A 199 -14.85 -18.33 -9.78
N HIS A 200 -14.83 -18.38 -8.43
CA HIS A 200 -13.66 -18.67 -7.63
C HIS A 200 -12.90 -19.96 -8.05
N THR A 201 -13.61 -20.97 -8.52
CA THR A 201 -12.99 -22.24 -8.93
C THR A 201 -12.30 -22.13 -10.30
N SER A 202 -12.97 -21.52 -11.29
CA SER A 202 -12.40 -21.33 -12.63
C SER A 202 -11.22 -20.37 -12.63
N GLU A 203 -11.30 -19.29 -11.88
CA GLU A 203 -10.19 -18.34 -11.73
C GLU A 203 -8.97 -18.99 -11.08
N MET A 204 -9.15 -19.82 -10.06
CA MET A 204 -8.07 -20.59 -9.44
C MET A 204 -7.35 -21.50 -10.44
N ILE A 205 -8.11 -22.17 -11.32
CA ILE A 205 -7.51 -23.03 -12.34
C ILE A 205 -6.77 -22.22 -13.41
N LEU A 206 -7.33 -21.09 -13.85
CA LEU A 206 -6.65 -20.18 -14.80
C LEU A 206 -5.35 -19.64 -14.21
N PHE A 207 -5.38 -19.19 -12.97
CA PHE A 207 -4.20 -18.74 -12.24
C PHE A 207 -3.10 -19.80 -12.24
N PHE A 208 -3.40 -21.03 -11.83
CA PHE A 208 -2.38 -22.09 -11.80
C PHE A 208 -1.88 -22.51 -13.18
N LYS A 209 -2.70 -22.39 -14.22
CA LYS A 209 -2.22 -22.56 -15.61
C LYS A 209 -1.19 -21.51 -15.99
N ASP A 210 -1.46 -20.25 -15.64
CA ASP A 210 -0.52 -19.16 -15.89
C ASP A 210 0.78 -19.36 -15.09
N VAL A 211 0.69 -19.80 -13.84
CA VAL A 211 1.86 -20.13 -13.02
C VAL A 211 2.70 -21.23 -13.68
N LEU A 212 2.07 -22.30 -14.21
CA LEU A 212 2.78 -23.37 -14.90
C LEU A 212 3.46 -22.91 -16.20
N ASN A 213 2.82 -21.98 -16.93
CA ASN A 213 3.42 -21.38 -18.12
C ASN A 213 4.62 -20.51 -17.74
N HIS A 214 4.47 -19.68 -16.71
CA HIS A 214 5.54 -18.82 -16.18
C HIS A 214 6.73 -19.63 -15.64
N LEU A 215 6.48 -20.77 -15.00
CA LEU A 215 7.52 -21.65 -14.48
C LEU A 215 8.52 -22.08 -15.57
N LYS A 216 8.03 -22.34 -16.78
CA LYS A 216 8.90 -22.71 -17.91
C LYS A 216 9.85 -21.59 -18.28
N ASP A 217 9.32 -20.36 -18.35
CA ASP A 217 10.11 -19.17 -18.68
C ASP A 217 11.08 -18.82 -17.54
N PHE A 218 10.65 -18.99 -16.29
CA PHE A 218 11.48 -18.81 -15.11
C PHE A 218 12.67 -19.78 -15.12
N ASN A 219 12.43 -21.05 -15.36
CA ASN A 219 13.47 -22.07 -15.44
C ASN A 219 14.49 -21.75 -16.54
N ASN A 220 14.02 -21.37 -17.72
CA ASN A 220 14.89 -21.01 -18.86
C ASN A 220 15.78 -19.78 -18.52
N ARG A 221 15.21 -18.76 -17.88
CA ARG A 221 15.95 -17.53 -17.51
C ARG A 221 16.98 -17.75 -16.42
N ASN A 222 16.69 -18.62 -15.48
CA ASN A 222 17.55 -18.86 -14.31
C ASN A 222 18.45 -20.11 -14.48
N GLY A 223 18.36 -20.84 -15.59
CA GLY A 223 19.14 -22.04 -15.84
C GLY A 223 18.88 -23.14 -14.80
N CYS A 224 17.65 -23.26 -14.31
CA CYS A 224 17.22 -24.24 -13.31
C CYS A 224 16.09 -25.12 -13.84
N ASP A 225 15.79 -26.20 -13.15
CA ASP A 225 14.69 -27.13 -13.45
C ASP A 225 13.80 -27.28 -12.22
N LEU A 226 13.15 -26.18 -11.81
CA LEU A 226 12.15 -26.21 -10.75
C LEU A 226 10.92 -26.96 -11.24
N GLN A 227 10.43 -27.86 -10.42
CA GLN A 227 9.15 -28.54 -10.61
C GLN A 227 8.23 -28.21 -9.45
N ILE A 228 6.95 -28.05 -9.71
CA ILE A 228 5.95 -27.71 -8.68
C ILE A 228 4.81 -28.72 -8.69
N ARG A 229 4.26 -28.99 -7.51
CA ARG A 229 2.98 -29.69 -7.34
C ARG A 229 1.90 -28.66 -7.03
N ILE A 230 0.74 -28.86 -7.60
CA ILE A 230 -0.41 -27.99 -7.38
C ILE A 230 -1.60 -28.83 -6.98
N GLY A 231 -2.24 -28.46 -5.87
CA GLY A 231 -3.45 -29.07 -5.36
C GLY A 231 -4.57 -28.06 -5.16
N VAL A 232 -5.78 -28.38 -5.64
CA VAL A 232 -6.94 -27.50 -5.53
C VAL A 232 -8.16 -28.22 -4.98
N HIS A 233 -8.81 -27.62 -3.99
CA HIS A 233 -10.07 -28.11 -3.45
C HIS A 233 -11.03 -26.94 -3.17
N CYS A 234 -12.33 -27.17 -3.18
CA CYS A 234 -13.34 -26.18 -2.84
C CYS A 234 -14.33 -26.73 -1.80
N GLY A 235 -14.82 -25.84 -0.97
CA GLY A 235 -15.78 -26.14 0.09
C GLY A 235 -15.82 -25.06 1.17
N PRO A 236 -16.49 -25.35 2.32
CA PRO A 236 -16.63 -24.37 3.38
C PRO A 236 -15.33 -24.12 4.13
N VAL A 237 -15.10 -22.84 4.51
CA VAL A 237 -13.95 -22.42 5.31
C VAL A 237 -14.36 -21.33 6.31
N VAL A 238 -13.60 -21.22 7.39
CA VAL A 238 -13.59 -20.04 8.24
C VAL A 238 -12.33 -19.26 7.89
N ALA A 239 -12.48 -17.97 7.66
CA ALA A 239 -11.38 -17.08 7.36
C ALA A 239 -11.33 -15.92 8.35
N GLY A 240 -10.15 -15.44 8.72
CA GLY A 240 -10.06 -14.30 9.63
C GLY A 240 -8.71 -14.13 10.28
N ILE A 241 -8.71 -13.35 11.38
CA ILE A 241 -7.53 -13.07 12.19
C ILE A 241 -7.72 -13.69 13.56
N ILE A 242 -6.73 -14.43 14.05
CA ILE A 242 -6.69 -14.97 15.42
C ILE A 242 -5.49 -14.40 16.16
N GLY A 243 -5.71 -14.01 17.41
CA GLY A 243 -4.67 -13.50 18.31
C GLY A 243 -4.67 -11.98 18.42
N LYS A 244 -3.90 -11.47 19.40
CA LYS A 244 -3.80 -10.03 19.72
C LYS A 244 -2.49 -9.38 19.25
N LYS A 245 -1.52 -10.20 18.85
CA LYS A 245 -0.20 -9.74 18.39
C LYS A 245 0.17 -10.51 17.14
N LYS A 246 0.87 -9.85 16.20
CA LYS A 246 1.29 -10.44 14.91
C LYS A 246 0.08 -10.98 14.13
N PHE A 247 -0.81 -10.08 13.77
CA PHE A 247 -2.00 -10.41 12.99
C PHE A 247 -1.62 -11.16 11.71
N ILE A 248 -2.26 -12.30 11.51
CA ILE A 248 -2.13 -13.11 10.30
C ILE A 248 -3.55 -13.44 9.86
N TYR A 249 -3.89 -13.06 8.64
CA TYR A 249 -5.11 -13.53 8.00
C TYR A 249 -4.91 -14.97 7.55
N ASP A 250 -5.73 -15.87 8.02
CA ASP A 250 -5.60 -17.31 7.75
C ASP A 250 -6.96 -17.96 7.51
N LEU A 251 -6.92 -19.21 7.02
CA LEU A 251 -8.09 -20.00 6.72
C LEU A 251 -8.06 -21.32 7.50
N TRP A 252 -9.23 -21.71 8.01
CA TRP A 252 -9.39 -22.94 8.77
C TRP A 252 -10.56 -23.76 8.22
N GLY A 253 -10.42 -25.07 8.30
CA GLY A 253 -11.45 -26.03 7.94
C GLY A 253 -10.89 -27.28 7.25
N ALA A 254 -11.73 -28.31 7.13
CA ALA A 254 -11.39 -29.53 6.40
C ALA A 254 -11.00 -29.27 4.95
N THR A 255 -11.60 -28.24 4.33
CA THR A 255 -11.31 -27.78 2.97
C THR A 255 -9.85 -27.42 2.77
N VAL A 256 -9.24 -26.70 3.71
CA VAL A 256 -7.82 -26.32 3.67
C VAL A 256 -6.93 -27.55 3.71
N ASN A 257 -7.22 -28.45 4.65
CA ASN A 257 -6.48 -29.71 4.79
C ASN A 257 -6.59 -30.58 3.55
N TYR A 258 -7.80 -30.64 2.95
CA TYR A 258 -8.01 -31.43 1.73
C TYR A 258 -7.25 -30.85 0.54
N ALA A 259 -7.24 -29.51 0.36
CA ALA A 259 -6.45 -28.85 -0.66
C ALA A 259 -4.94 -29.11 -0.53
N SER A 260 -4.40 -29.04 0.69
CA SER A 260 -3.01 -29.41 0.97
C SER A 260 -2.72 -30.89 0.61
N ARG A 261 -3.67 -31.81 0.86
CA ARG A 261 -3.49 -33.22 0.45
C ARG A 261 -3.55 -33.36 -1.07
N MET A 262 -4.39 -32.57 -1.77
CA MET A 262 -4.39 -32.58 -3.24
C MET A 262 -3.00 -32.20 -3.79
N GLU A 263 -2.33 -31.24 -3.17
CA GLU A 263 -0.95 -30.88 -3.53
C GLU A 263 0.01 -32.03 -3.24
N SER A 264 0.05 -32.54 -1.99
CA SER A 264 1.05 -33.54 -1.55
C SER A 264 0.98 -34.87 -2.34
N TYR A 265 -0.21 -35.22 -2.82
CA TYR A 265 -0.42 -36.40 -3.71
C TYR A 265 -0.41 -36.01 -5.20
N GLY A 266 -0.05 -34.75 -5.50
CA GLY A 266 -0.03 -34.19 -6.84
C GLY A 266 1.06 -34.78 -7.73
N ILE A 267 0.88 -34.64 -9.04
CA ILE A 267 1.89 -34.96 -10.04
C ILE A 267 2.69 -33.70 -10.34
N PRO A 268 4.02 -33.75 -10.39
CA PRO A 268 4.84 -32.61 -10.76
C PRO A 268 4.40 -31.95 -12.05
N ASN A 269 4.36 -30.61 -12.06
CA ASN A 269 3.96 -29.76 -13.17
C ASN A 269 2.55 -30.04 -13.71
N LYS A 270 1.65 -30.49 -12.82
CA LYS A 270 0.23 -30.71 -13.12
C LYS A 270 -0.63 -30.09 -12.02
N ILE A 271 -1.86 -29.71 -12.39
CA ILE A 271 -2.88 -29.25 -11.44
C ILE A 271 -3.71 -30.46 -11.05
N GLN A 272 -3.60 -30.88 -9.79
CA GLN A 272 -4.45 -31.92 -9.21
C GLN A 272 -5.63 -31.27 -8.50
N ILE A 273 -6.82 -31.75 -8.80
CA ILE A 273 -8.06 -31.24 -8.25
C ILE A 273 -8.88 -32.35 -7.58
N SER A 274 -9.65 -31.96 -6.60
CA SER A 274 -10.61 -32.85 -5.94
C SER A 274 -11.85 -33.10 -6.81
N GLU A 275 -12.65 -34.11 -6.42
CA GLU A 275 -13.93 -34.38 -7.06
C GLU A 275 -14.90 -33.20 -6.96
N ALA A 276 -14.87 -32.42 -5.86
CA ALA A 276 -15.69 -31.22 -5.68
C ALA A 276 -15.39 -30.16 -6.75
N VAL A 277 -14.11 -29.88 -6.99
CA VAL A 277 -13.67 -28.97 -8.06
C VAL A 277 -14.03 -29.52 -9.43
N PHE A 278 -13.81 -30.82 -9.66
CA PHE A 278 -14.17 -31.47 -10.93
C PHE A 278 -15.65 -31.30 -11.24
N LYS A 279 -16.56 -31.55 -10.27
CA LYS A 279 -18.01 -31.38 -10.47
C LYS A 279 -18.41 -29.97 -10.89
N LYS A 280 -17.72 -28.94 -10.36
CA LYS A 280 -17.95 -27.54 -10.77
C LYS A 280 -17.44 -27.24 -12.17
N MET A 281 -16.30 -27.84 -12.54
CA MET A 281 -15.62 -27.58 -13.82
C MET A 281 -16.05 -28.54 -14.94
N ALA A 282 -16.79 -29.63 -14.64
CA ALA A 282 -17.10 -30.71 -15.60
C ALA A 282 -17.90 -30.26 -16.84
N LYS A 283 -18.61 -29.14 -16.75
CA LYS A 283 -19.37 -28.56 -17.88
C LYS A 283 -18.48 -27.70 -18.82
N ASP A 284 -17.30 -27.34 -18.39
CA ASP A 284 -16.38 -26.56 -19.19
C ASP A 284 -15.57 -27.47 -20.12
N THR A 285 -15.92 -27.46 -21.38
CA THR A 285 -15.30 -28.30 -22.44
C THR A 285 -13.88 -27.86 -22.83
N SER A 286 -13.41 -26.72 -22.31
CA SER A 286 -12.05 -26.21 -22.57
C SER A 286 -10.97 -27.00 -21.82
N TYR A 287 -11.37 -27.82 -20.83
CA TYR A 287 -10.47 -28.63 -20.02
C TYR A 287 -10.61 -30.13 -20.30
N LYS A 288 -9.48 -30.81 -20.37
CA LYS A 288 -9.42 -32.28 -20.40
C LYS A 288 -9.00 -32.75 -18.99
N PHE A 289 -9.74 -33.71 -18.44
CA PHE A 289 -9.51 -34.24 -17.10
C PHE A 289 -9.07 -35.71 -17.16
N GLY A 290 -7.94 -36.01 -16.53
CA GLY A 290 -7.50 -37.37 -16.26
C GLY A 290 -7.96 -37.79 -14.88
N ARG A 291 -8.77 -38.85 -14.78
CA ARG A 291 -9.22 -39.41 -13.50
C ARG A 291 -8.14 -40.28 -12.86
N ARG A 292 -7.90 -40.06 -11.55
CA ARG A 292 -7.11 -40.97 -10.68
C ARG A 292 -8.06 -41.52 -9.63
N SER A 293 -8.30 -42.83 -9.69
CA SER A 293 -9.17 -43.54 -8.73
C SER A 293 -8.34 -44.13 -7.61
N ASN A 294 -8.98 -44.29 -6.44
CA ASN A 294 -8.41 -45.00 -5.27
C ASN A 294 -7.08 -44.40 -4.76
N VAL A 295 -7.01 -43.07 -4.73
CA VAL A 295 -5.90 -42.36 -4.07
C VAL A 295 -6.19 -42.36 -2.57
N GLU A 296 -5.37 -43.08 -1.79
CA GLU A 296 -5.48 -43.04 -0.33
C GLU A 296 -5.00 -41.72 0.21
N ILE A 297 -5.92 -40.93 0.77
CA ILE A 297 -5.63 -39.57 1.29
C ILE A 297 -5.69 -39.65 2.82
N LYS A 298 -4.58 -39.36 3.46
CA LYS A 298 -4.48 -39.35 4.93
C LYS A 298 -5.56 -38.45 5.56
N GLY A 299 -6.43 -39.08 6.36
CA GLY A 299 -7.54 -38.41 7.07
C GLY A 299 -8.84 -38.33 6.27
N PHE A 300 -8.86 -38.74 4.99
CA PHE A 300 -10.03 -38.70 4.12
C PHE A 300 -10.35 -40.02 3.42
N GLY A 301 -9.49 -41.04 3.59
CA GLY A 301 -9.66 -42.37 3.00
C GLY A 301 -9.42 -42.39 1.49
N SER A 302 -10.00 -43.40 0.82
CA SER A 302 -9.85 -43.59 -0.62
C SER A 302 -10.73 -42.62 -1.41
N CYS A 303 -10.11 -41.76 -2.20
CA CYS A 303 -10.77 -40.71 -2.93
C CYS A 303 -10.47 -40.74 -4.42
N SER A 304 -11.42 -40.27 -5.24
CA SER A 304 -11.16 -39.99 -6.64
C SER A 304 -10.62 -38.58 -6.78
N THR A 305 -9.51 -38.44 -7.48
CA THR A 305 -8.92 -37.13 -7.82
C THR A 305 -8.79 -37.01 -9.32
N TYR A 306 -8.62 -35.79 -9.79
CA TYR A 306 -8.52 -35.50 -11.23
C TYR A 306 -7.28 -34.64 -11.48
N VAL A 307 -6.71 -34.79 -12.66
CA VAL A 307 -5.57 -33.97 -13.13
C VAL A 307 -6.03 -33.22 -14.36
N ILE A 308 -5.78 -31.93 -14.40
CA ILE A 308 -6.01 -31.10 -15.59
C ILE A 308 -4.86 -31.33 -16.57
N MET A 309 -5.21 -31.65 -17.82
CA MET A 309 -4.28 -31.95 -18.90
C MET A 309 -4.02 -30.74 -19.79
#